data_07abb58bc6ebe135825424ee240e9e50
#
_entry.id   07abb58bc6ebe135825424ee240e9e50
#
_cell.length_a   1.000
_cell.length_b   1.000
_cell.length_c   1.000
_cell.angle_alpha   90.00
_cell.angle_beta   90.00
_cell.angle_gamma   90.00
#
_symmetry.space_group_name_H-M   'P 1'
#
loop_
_entity.id
_entity.type
_entity.pdbx_description
1 polymer ?
#
loop_
_entity_poly.entity_id
_entity_poly.type
_entity_poly.pdbx_seq_one_letter_code
_entity_poly.pdbx_strand_id
1 'polypeptide(L)'
;MCQLTHTQTHSMALKSTIYKADCQIADIDRGYYQPHNLTIALHPSETEERMMVRLLAFVLNAHEHLQFSKGLSTDDEPDLWKKSLTDDIELWIDVGMPDEKRIRKASNRADKVFIYSYGGRNTVWWKQIQPKLERFNNLTVINLPKPATDQLVLLVKRNMQLQISLQDGQIWISDDQQTAHIEPDIWLT
;
A
#
# COMPACT_ATOMS: atom_id res chain seq x y z
N MET A 1 14.19 -31.89 -47.45
CA MET A 1 13.07 -31.62 -46.54
C MET A 1 13.63 -31.42 -45.18
N CYS A 2 13.76 -30.18 -44.72
CA CYS A 2 14.30 -29.86 -43.43
C CYS A 2 13.14 -29.39 -42.54
N GLN A 3 12.77 -30.19 -41.55
CA GLN A 3 11.69 -29.83 -40.61
C GLN A 3 12.28 -28.93 -39.55
N LEU A 4 11.81 -27.69 -39.50
CA LEU A 4 12.07 -26.74 -38.43
C LEU A 4 11.15 -27.07 -37.25
N THR A 5 11.75 -27.63 -36.19
CA THR A 5 11.07 -27.82 -34.92
C THR A 5 10.94 -26.46 -34.21
N HIS A 6 9.72 -25.96 -34.15
CA HIS A 6 9.38 -24.79 -33.33
C HIS A 6 9.43 -25.20 -31.83
N THR A 7 10.46 -24.78 -31.15
CA THR A 7 10.53 -24.86 -29.69
C THR A 7 9.65 -23.75 -29.10
N GLN A 8 8.44 -24.08 -28.69
CA GLN A 8 7.62 -23.17 -27.88
C GLN A 8 8.25 -23.05 -26.50
N THR A 9 8.91 -21.94 -26.24
CA THR A 9 9.29 -21.53 -24.89
C THR A 9 8.02 -21.15 -24.13
N HIS A 10 7.53 -22.06 -23.30
CA HIS A 10 6.52 -21.74 -22.30
C HIS A 10 7.14 -20.76 -21.29
N SER A 11 6.84 -19.49 -21.42
CA SER A 11 7.05 -18.52 -20.37
C SER A 11 6.15 -18.92 -19.19
N MET A 12 6.72 -19.59 -18.20
CA MET A 12 6.04 -19.81 -16.93
C MET A 12 5.87 -18.46 -16.25
N ALA A 13 4.66 -17.91 -16.32
CA ALA A 13 4.32 -16.73 -15.55
C ALA A 13 4.60 -17.03 -14.07
N LEU A 14 5.52 -16.25 -13.48
CA LEU A 14 5.88 -16.39 -12.07
C LEU A 14 4.62 -16.10 -11.24
N LYS A 15 4.22 -17.06 -10.41
CA LYS A 15 3.02 -16.95 -9.56
C LYS A 15 3.32 -16.06 -8.36
N SER A 16 2.37 -15.18 -8.02
CA SER A 16 2.43 -14.40 -6.78
C SER A 16 2.44 -15.32 -5.55
N THR A 17 3.18 -14.90 -4.54
CA THR A 17 3.21 -15.52 -3.22
C THR A 17 2.04 -14.98 -2.39
N ILE A 18 1.23 -15.86 -1.82
CA ILE A 18 0.08 -15.46 -1.01
C ILE A 18 0.46 -15.38 0.47
N TYR A 19 0.18 -14.26 1.09
CA TYR A 19 0.27 -14.01 2.52
C TYR A 19 -1.12 -13.80 3.12
N LYS A 20 -1.29 -14.18 4.38
CA LYS A 20 -2.52 -13.94 5.13
C LYS A 20 -2.19 -13.12 6.36
N ALA A 21 -3.03 -12.14 6.66
CA ALA A 21 -2.90 -11.31 7.86
C ALA A 21 -4.25 -11.23 8.57
N ASP A 22 -4.29 -11.72 9.79
CA ASP A 22 -5.38 -11.50 10.72
C ASP A 22 -5.04 -10.27 11.56
N CYS A 23 -5.75 -9.18 11.30
CA CYS A 23 -5.47 -7.86 11.87
C CYS A 23 -6.57 -7.49 12.87
N GLN A 24 -6.22 -7.36 14.14
CA GLN A 24 -7.10 -6.81 15.17
C GLN A 24 -6.83 -5.31 15.28
N ILE A 25 -7.69 -4.49 14.69
CA ILE A 25 -7.48 -3.04 14.60
C ILE A 25 -8.25 -2.31 15.69
N ALA A 26 -7.52 -1.52 16.49
CA ALA A 26 -8.05 -0.57 17.46
C ALA A 26 -7.55 0.82 17.08
N ASP A 27 -8.32 1.55 16.29
CA ASP A 27 -8.04 2.92 15.90
C ASP A 27 -8.83 3.88 16.81
N ILE A 28 -8.13 4.42 17.80
CA ILE A 28 -8.70 5.29 18.82
C ILE A 28 -9.03 6.66 18.20
N ASP A 29 -8.20 7.14 17.26
CA ASP A 29 -8.37 8.44 16.62
C ASP A 29 -9.65 8.52 15.79
N ARG A 30 -10.03 7.42 15.12
CA ARG A 30 -11.26 7.32 14.31
C ARG A 30 -12.43 6.63 15.03
N GLY A 31 -12.21 6.06 16.22
CA GLY A 31 -13.20 5.24 16.92
C GLY A 31 -13.53 3.95 16.16
N TYR A 32 -12.55 3.37 15.46
CA TYR A 32 -12.74 2.18 14.63
C TYR A 32 -12.12 0.93 15.27
N TYR A 33 -12.95 -0.05 15.59
CA TYR A 33 -12.56 -1.28 16.32
C TYR A 33 -13.10 -2.49 15.58
N GLN A 34 -12.34 -3.05 14.63
CA GLN A 34 -12.79 -4.17 13.81
C GLN A 34 -11.64 -5.14 13.50
N PRO A 35 -11.92 -6.46 13.47
CA PRO A 35 -11.00 -7.44 12.92
C PRO A 35 -11.06 -7.46 11.39
N HIS A 36 -9.92 -7.72 10.75
CA HIS A 36 -9.82 -7.92 9.31
C HIS A 36 -8.97 -9.13 8.97
N ASN A 37 -9.51 -10.04 8.16
CA ASN A 37 -8.78 -11.18 7.61
C ASN A 37 -8.36 -10.85 6.17
N LEU A 38 -7.10 -10.49 5.99
CA LEU A 38 -6.57 -10.02 4.73
C LEU A 38 -5.83 -11.14 3.98
N THR A 39 -6.04 -11.20 2.67
CA THR A 39 -5.23 -12.02 1.77
C THR A 39 -4.45 -11.07 0.85
N ILE A 40 -3.12 -11.14 0.92
CA ILE A 40 -2.23 -10.23 0.21
C ILE A 40 -1.37 -11.04 -0.76
N ALA A 41 -1.46 -10.71 -2.05
CA ALA A 41 -0.59 -11.28 -3.06
C ALA A 41 0.70 -10.45 -3.15
N LEU A 42 1.84 -11.09 -2.91
CA LEU A 42 3.16 -10.52 -3.18
C LEU A 42 3.55 -10.89 -4.62
N HIS A 43 3.62 -9.88 -5.49
CA HIS A 43 4.09 -10.09 -6.86
C HIS A 43 5.57 -10.50 -6.88
N PRO A 44 6.03 -11.35 -7.82
CA PRO A 44 7.43 -11.80 -7.88
C PRO A 44 8.48 -10.68 -7.96
N SER A 45 8.11 -9.50 -8.48
CA SER A 45 8.96 -8.30 -8.53
C SER A 45 8.75 -7.34 -7.37
N GLU A 46 7.89 -7.67 -6.41
CA GLU A 46 7.58 -6.85 -5.25
C GLU A 46 8.43 -7.26 -4.04
N THR A 47 8.88 -6.29 -3.26
CA THR A 47 9.57 -6.56 -1.99
C THR A 47 8.58 -6.78 -0.84
N GLU A 48 9.01 -7.53 0.18
CA GLU A 48 8.22 -7.67 1.42
C GLU A 48 7.98 -6.32 2.11
N GLU A 49 8.94 -5.39 2.04
CA GLU A 49 8.77 -4.02 2.54
C GLU A 49 7.57 -3.35 1.87
N ARG A 50 7.46 -3.40 0.54
CA ARG A 50 6.34 -2.81 -0.19
C ARG A 50 5.01 -3.46 0.17
N MET A 51 4.98 -4.77 0.30
CA MET A 51 3.80 -5.51 0.74
C MET A 51 3.35 -5.05 2.13
N MET A 52 4.28 -4.90 3.08
CA MET A 52 3.96 -4.45 4.43
C MET A 52 3.51 -2.98 4.48
N VAL A 53 4.04 -2.14 3.60
CA VAL A 53 3.55 -0.76 3.44
C VAL A 53 2.13 -0.74 2.87
N ARG A 54 1.78 -1.64 1.95
CA ARG A 54 0.38 -1.80 1.49
C ARG A 54 -0.55 -2.26 2.62
N LEU A 55 -0.08 -3.18 3.45
CA LEU A 55 -0.83 -3.61 4.64
C LEU A 55 -1.03 -2.44 5.62
N LEU A 56 0.01 -1.66 5.89
CA LEU A 56 -0.09 -0.46 6.73
C LEU A 56 -1.05 0.57 6.14
N ALA A 57 -1.01 0.80 4.82
CA ALA A 57 -1.93 1.69 4.12
C ALA A 57 -3.39 1.20 4.26
N PHE A 58 -3.62 -0.12 4.23
CA PHE A 58 -4.94 -0.68 4.54
C PHE A 58 -5.35 -0.34 5.98
N VAL A 59 -4.50 -0.60 6.95
CA VAL A 59 -4.77 -0.36 8.38
C VAL A 59 -5.14 1.10 8.65
N LEU A 60 -4.36 2.03 8.11
CA LEU A 60 -4.59 3.47 8.27
C LEU A 60 -5.91 3.96 7.66
N ASN A 61 -6.45 3.23 6.69
CA ASN A 61 -7.69 3.56 6.00
C ASN A 61 -8.75 2.48 6.14
N ALA A 62 -8.62 1.60 7.15
CA ALA A 62 -9.45 0.42 7.29
C ALA A 62 -10.94 0.73 7.18
N HIS A 63 -11.60 0.00 6.30
CA HIS A 63 -13.02 0.09 5.98
C HIS A 63 -13.48 -1.23 5.34
N GLU A 64 -14.72 -1.65 5.52
CA GLU A 64 -15.27 -2.90 4.98
C GLU A 64 -15.19 -3.00 3.46
N HIS A 65 -15.27 -1.85 2.74
CA HIS A 65 -15.20 -1.79 1.28
C HIS A 65 -13.81 -1.41 0.74
N LEU A 66 -12.79 -1.26 1.60
CA LEU A 66 -11.43 -1.03 1.14
C LEU A 66 -10.84 -2.36 0.64
N GLN A 67 -10.28 -2.35 -0.55
CA GLN A 67 -9.77 -3.55 -1.21
C GLN A 67 -8.37 -3.33 -1.79
N PHE A 68 -7.53 -4.37 -1.72
CA PHE A 68 -6.33 -4.45 -2.55
C PHE A 68 -6.74 -4.63 -4.01
N SER A 69 -6.10 -3.90 -4.91
CA SER A 69 -6.26 -4.13 -6.34
C SER A 69 -5.42 -5.33 -6.81
N LYS A 70 -5.41 -5.58 -8.12
CA LYS A 70 -4.62 -6.67 -8.72
C LYS A 70 -3.10 -6.44 -8.64
N GLY A 71 -2.64 -5.33 -8.05
CA GLY A 71 -1.24 -5.03 -7.80
C GLY A 71 -0.50 -4.45 -9.01
N LEU A 72 0.83 -4.68 -9.05
CA LEU A 72 1.76 -4.07 -10.02
C LEU A 72 1.50 -4.33 -11.50
N SER A 73 0.50 -5.13 -11.84
CA SER A 73 0.27 -5.58 -13.22
C SER A 73 -0.55 -4.62 -14.08
N THR A 74 -1.09 -3.53 -13.52
CA THR A 74 -1.91 -2.57 -14.26
C THR A 74 -1.58 -1.13 -13.86
N ASP A 75 -1.18 -0.30 -14.82
CA ASP A 75 -0.99 1.15 -14.62
C ASP A 75 -2.32 1.88 -14.36
N ASP A 76 -3.45 1.20 -14.47
CA ASP A 76 -4.78 1.76 -14.39
C ASP A 76 -5.46 1.60 -13.03
N GLU A 77 -4.89 0.81 -12.14
CA GLU A 77 -5.42 0.56 -10.80
C GLU A 77 -4.44 1.05 -9.72
N PRO A 78 -4.94 1.51 -8.55
CA PRO A 78 -4.10 1.82 -7.38
C PRO A 78 -3.57 0.55 -6.71
N ASP A 79 -2.82 0.71 -5.63
CA ASP A 79 -2.50 -0.40 -4.73
C ASP A 79 -3.72 -0.84 -3.91
N LEU A 80 -4.51 0.13 -3.45
CA LEU A 80 -5.78 -0.08 -2.77
C LEU A 80 -6.80 0.95 -3.25
N TRP A 81 -8.07 0.58 -3.22
CA TRP A 81 -9.16 1.52 -3.44
C TRP A 81 -10.41 1.20 -2.60
N LYS A 82 -11.18 2.23 -2.39
CA LYS A 82 -12.56 2.10 -1.93
C LYS A 82 -13.49 2.67 -2.99
N LYS A 83 -14.50 1.89 -3.35
CA LYS A 83 -15.51 2.30 -4.33
C LYS A 83 -16.88 2.39 -3.68
N SER A 84 -17.70 3.29 -4.18
CA SER A 84 -19.12 3.39 -3.86
C SER A 84 -19.91 2.22 -4.45
N LEU A 85 -21.17 2.13 -4.09
CA LEU A 85 -22.10 1.16 -4.70
C LEU A 85 -22.37 1.44 -6.20
N THR A 86 -22.08 2.65 -6.67
CA THR A 86 -22.18 3.06 -8.08
C THR A 86 -20.86 2.95 -8.83
N ASP A 87 -19.85 2.30 -8.22
CA ASP A 87 -18.52 2.05 -8.76
C ASP A 87 -17.64 3.32 -8.89
N ASP A 88 -18.06 4.44 -8.27
CA ASP A 88 -17.24 5.65 -8.18
C ASP A 88 -16.09 5.41 -7.20
N ILE A 89 -14.90 5.93 -7.52
CA ILE A 89 -13.72 5.74 -6.68
C ILE A 89 -13.70 6.82 -5.59
N GLU A 90 -14.11 6.45 -4.39
CA GLU A 90 -14.10 7.34 -3.22
C GLU A 90 -12.67 7.54 -2.66
N LEU A 91 -11.84 6.51 -2.74
CA LEU A 91 -10.46 6.54 -2.25
C LEU A 91 -9.54 5.76 -3.16
N TRP A 92 -8.44 6.41 -3.57
CA TRP A 92 -7.33 5.82 -4.32
C TRP A 92 -6.07 5.88 -3.48
N ILE A 93 -5.40 4.77 -3.26
CA ILE A 93 -4.16 4.69 -2.49
C ILE A 93 -3.04 4.10 -3.35
N ASP A 94 -1.97 4.85 -3.50
CA ASP A 94 -0.73 4.39 -4.10
C ASP A 94 0.39 4.30 -3.05
N VAL A 95 1.26 3.31 -3.21
CA VAL A 95 2.40 3.04 -2.33
C VAL A 95 3.70 3.20 -3.10
N GLY A 96 4.64 3.96 -2.56
CA GLY A 96 5.95 4.22 -3.15
C GLY A 96 6.11 5.65 -3.65
N MET A 97 6.74 5.81 -4.79
CA MET A 97 7.12 7.10 -5.38
C MET A 97 6.56 7.22 -6.80
N PRO A 98 5.23 7.39 -6.97
CA PRO A 98 4.61 7.51 -8.27
C PRO A 98 5.04 8.80 -8.97
N ASP A 99 5.04 8.79 -10.30
CA ASP A 99 5.29 9.99 -11.09
C ASP A 99 4.08 10.94 -11.11
N GLU A 100 4.28 12.17 -11.58
CA GLU A 100 3.21 13.18 -11.66
C GLU A 100 2.04 12.72 -12.53
N LYS A 101 2.31 11.99 -13.62
CA LYS A 101 1.28 11.53 -14.54
C LYS A 101 0.31 10.56 -13.85
N ARG A 102 0.85 9.64 -13.05
CA ARG A 102 0.06 8.71 -12.24
C ARG A 102 -0.76 9.44 -11.18
N ILE A 103 -0.14 10.38 -10.46
CA ILE A 103 -0.82 11.17 -9.42
C ILE A 103 -1.96 12.00 -10.03
N ARG A 104 -1.72 12.67 -11.15
CA ARG A 104 -2.74 13.43 -11.88
C ARG A 104 -3.90 12.54 -12.31
N LYS A 105 -3.61 11.33 -12.81
CA LYS A 105 -4.63 10.36 -13.19
C LYS A 105 -5.49 9.96 -11.99
N ALA A 106 -4.86 9.65 -10.85
CA ALA A 106 -5.54 9.29 -9.61
C ALA A 106 -6.45 10.44 -9.14
N SER A 107 -5.91 11.68 -9.07
CA SER A 107 -6.65 12.87 -8.63
C SER A 107 -7.85 13.22 -9.52
N ASN A 108 -7.80 12.88 -10.81
CA ASN A 108 -8.92 13.09 -11.73
C ASN A 108 -10.00 11.99 -11.65
N ARG A 109 -9.72 10.86 -11.00
CA ARG A 109 -10.60 9.68 -10.99
C ARG A 109 -11.20 9.36 -9.63
N ALA A 110 -10.65 9.91 -8.55
CA ALA A 110 -11.06 9.58 -7.20
C ALA A 110 -11.41 10.86 -6.40
N ASP A 111 -12.30 10.72 -5.43
CA ASP A 111 -12.65 11.80 -4.52
C ASP A 111 -11.48 12.18 -3.62
N LYS A 112 -10.71 11.17 -3.16
CA LYS A 112 -9.51 11.31 -2.32
C LYS A 112 -8.37 10.44 -2.83
N VAL A 113 -7.15 10.96 -2.80
CA VAL A 113 -5.92 10.25 -3.18
C VAL A 113 -4.94 10.30 -2.03
N PHE A 114 -4.45 9.14 -1.61
CA PHE A 114 -3.37 9.01 -0.64
C PHE A 114 -2.15 8.36 -1.27
N ILE A 115 -0.97 8.91 -1.01
CA ILE A 115 0.31 8.34 -1.40
C ILE A 115 1.11 8.06 -0.14
N TYR A 116 1.46 6.80 0.07
CA TYR A 116 2.35 6.37 1.14
C TYR A 116 3.75 6.19 0.57
N SER A 117 4.55 7.25 0.71
CA SER A 117 5.95 7.28 0.28
C SER A 117 6.84 6.61 1.32
N TYR A 118 7.82 5.83 0.90
CA TYR A 118 8.78 5.15 1.77
C TYR A 118 10.10 4.89 1.05
N GLY A 119 11.12 4.45 1.80
CA GLY A 119 12.43 4.07 1.27
C GLY A 119 13.46 5.20 1.27
N GLY A 120 14.72 4.85 0.99
CA GLY A 120 15.87 5.76 1.16
C GLY A 120 15.95 6.93 0.18
N ARG A 121 15.15 6.96 -0.90
CA ARG A 121 15.14 8.02 -1.92
C ARG A 121 13.88 8.88 -1.92
N ASN A 122 12.95 8.64 -1.01
CA ASN A 122 11.68 9.35 -0.94
C ASN A 122 11.82 10.87 -0.75
N THR A 123 12.81 11.33 0.05
CA THR A 123 13.10 12.77 0.22
C THR A 123 13.55 13.44 -1.07
N VAL A 124 14.35 12.74 -1.89
CA VAL A 124 14.81 13.25 -3.21
C VAL A 124 13.60 13.32 -4.16
N TRP A 125 12.81 12.27 -4.23
CA TRP A 125 11.57 12.24 -5.00
C TRP A 125 10.62 13.36 -4.58
N TRP A 126 10.42 13.57 -3.28
CA TRP A 126 9.54 14.62 -2.76
C TRP A 126 9.97 16.01 -3.21
N LYS A 127 11.25 16.36 -3.07
CA LYS A 127 11.77 17.67 -3.51
C LYS A 127 11.55 17.93 -5.00
N GLN A 128 11.56 16.89 -5.82
CA GLN A 128 11.36 17.01 -7.27
C GLN A 128 9.88 17.15 -7.65
N ILE A 129 8.98 16.50 -6.90
CA ILE A 129 7.58 16.38 -7.31
C ILE A 129 6.67 17.39 -6.61
N GLN A 130 6.97 17.79 -5.37
CA GLN A 130 6.15 18.68 -4.54
C GLN A 130 5.62 19.90 -5.29
N PRO A 131 6.43 20.70 -6.03
CA PRO A 131 5.93 21.91 -6.70
C PRO A 131 4.84 21.63 -7.75
N LYS A 132 4.78 20.38 -8.24
CA LYS A 132 3.80 19.95 -9.24
C LYS A 132 2.51 19.45 -8.62
N LEU A 133 2.53 19.15 -7.32
CA LEU A 133 1.43 18.50 -6.59
C LEU A 133 0.52 19.50 -5.86
N GLU A 134 0.98 20.71 -5.57
CA GLU A 134 0.23 21.75 -4.83
C GLU A 134 -1.11 22.14 -5.48
N ARG A 135 -1.29 21.82 -6.74
CA ARG A 135 -2.53 22.10 -7.49
C ARG A 135 -3.66 21.08 -7.24
N PHE A 136 -3.37 19.95 -6.59
CA PHE A 136 -4.35 18.88 -6.37
C PHE A 136 -4.97 19.04 -4.97
N ASN A 137 -6.26 19.35 -4.92
CA ASN A 137 -6.99 19.63 -3.67
C ASN A 137 -7.48 18.37 -2.94
N ASN A 138 -7.33 17.19 -3.58
CA ASN A 138 -7.80 15.91 -3.05
C ASN A 138 -6.66 14.94 -2.77
N LEU A 139 -5.43 15.44 -2.73
CA LEU A 139 -4.21 14.64 -2.59
C LEU A 139 -3.60 14.81 -1.21
N THR A 140 -3.31 13.70 -0.56
CA THR A 140 -2.51 13.65 0.67
C THR A 140 -1.27 12.81 0.42
N VAL A 141 -0.09 13.30 0.79
CA VAL A 141 1.19 12.59 0.70
C VAL A 141 1.73 12.35 2.10
N ILE A 142 1.95 11.09 2.42
CA ILE A 142 2.41 10.63 3.74
C ILE A 142 3.74 9.94 3.56
N ASN A 143 4.73 10.36 4.33
CA ASN A 143 6.03 9.70 4.39
C ASN A 143 6.06 8.69 5.53
N LEU A 144 6.57 7.51 5.22
CA LEU A 144 6.88 6.48 6.22
C LEU A 144 8.40 6.45 6.42
N PRO A 145 8.90 6.80 7.62
CA PRO A 145 10.34 6.80 7.89
C PRO A 145 10.96 5.41 7.69
N LYS A 146 12.16 5.36 7.13
CA LYS A 146 12.85 4.09 6.84
C LYS A 146 13.00 3.18 8.06
N PRO A 147 13.34 3.67 9.28
CA PRO A 147 13.39 2.79 10.46
C PRO A 147 12.06 2.13 10.79
N ALA A 148 10.93 2.80 10.53
CA ALA A 148 9.60 2.23 10.75
C ALA A 148 9.27 1.12 9.73
N THR A 149 9.59 1.34 8.45
CA THR A 149 9.37 0.30 7.43
C THR A 149 10.31 -0.91 7.63
N ASP A 150 11.53 -0.71 8.14
CA ASP A 150 12.42 -1.81 8.52
C ASP A 150 11.83 -2.66 9.66
N GLN A 151 11.20 -2.04 10.65
CA GLN A 151 10.51 -2.77 11.72
C GLN A 151 9.29 -3.55 11.19
N LEU A 152 8.53 -2.98 10.23
CA LEU A 152 7.41 -3.69 9.61
C LEU A 152 7.84 -4.97 8.91
N VAL A 153 8.98 -4.97 8.23
CA VAL A 153 9.51 -6.16 7.53
C VAL A 153 9.78 -7.31 8.50
N LEU A 154 10.17 -7.01 9.75
CA LEU A 154 10.44 -8.04 10.76
C LEU A 154 9.18 -8.82 11.18
N LEU A 155 7.98 -8.27 10.92
CA LEU A 155 6.70 -8.93 11.21
C LEU A 155 6.25 -9.89 10.11
N VAL A 156 6.97 -9.98 8.99
CA VAL A 156 6.56 -10.77 7.82
C VAL A 156 6.57 -12.26 8.13
N LYS A 157 5.41 -12.88 8.06
CA LYS A 157 5.18 -14.33 8.14
C LYS A 157 4.11 -14.70 7.11
N ARG A 158 4.12 -15.93 6.63
CA ARG A 158 3.10 -16.42 5.66
C ARG A 158 1.67 -16.28 6.20
N ASN A 159 1.52 -16.45 7.49
CA ASN A 159 0.29 -16.20 8.24
C ASN A 159 0.64 -15.29 9.41
N MET A 160 0.23 -14.04 9.33
CA MET A 160 0.48 -13.01 10.33
C MET A 160 -0.73 -12.88 11.27
N GLN A 161 -0.46 -12.83 12.57
CA GLN A 161 -1.44 -12.51 13.62
C GLN A 161 -1.02 -11.17 14.21
N LEU A 162 -1.74 -10.10 13.89
CA LEU A 162 -1.31 -8.74 14.18
C LEU A 162 -2.30 -8.03 15.11
N GLN A 163 -1.79 -7.51 16.22
CA GLN A 163 -2.47 -6.56 17.08
C GLN A 163 -2.05 -5.16 16.68
N ILE A 164 -3.02 -4.30 16.39
CA ILE A 164 -2.76 -2.98 15.82
C ILE A 164 -3.50 -1.94 16.65
N SER A 165 -2.78 -0.93 17.13
CA SER A 165 -3.38 0.23 17.78
C SER A 165 -2.91 1.52 17.11
N LEU A 166 -3.86 2.44 16.93
CA LEU A 166 -3.62 3.80 16.42
C LEU A 166 -4.10 4.79 17.46
N GLN A 167 -3.23 5.70 17.85
CA GLN A 167 -3.56 6.76 18.80
C GLN A 167 -2.64 7.97 18.57
N ASP A 168 -3.22 9.17 18.58
CA ASP A 168 -2.50 10.44 18.42
C ASP A 168 -1.60 10.46 17.16
N GLY A 169 -2.09 9.86 16.06
CA GLY A 169 -1.37 9.74 14.79
C GLY A 169 -0.21 8.74 14.78
N GLN A 170 0.01 8.01 15.86
CA GLN A 170 1.03 6.97 15.97
C GLN A 170 0.43 5.58 15.82
N ILE A 171 1.19 4.66 15.27
CA ILE A 171 0.75 3.29 15.01
C ILE A 171 1.70 2.29 15.68
N TRP A 172 1.13 1.33 16.39
CA TRP A 172 1.82 0.16 16.91
C TRP A 172 1.24 -1.08 16.25
N ILE A 173 2.11 -1.88 15.62
CA ILE A 173 1.75 -3.18 15.03
C ILE A 173 2.62 -4.23 15.68
N SER A 174 2.01 -5.21 16.33
CA SER A 174 2.73 -6.25 17.05
C SER A 174 2.24 -7.65 16.70
N ASP A 175 3.15 -8.60 16.72
CA ASP A 175 2.86 -10.02 16.82
C ASP A 175 3.25 -10.56 18.22
N ASP A 176 3.40 -11.86 18.34
CA ASP A 176 3.80 -12.55 19.58
C ASP A 176 5.26 -12.31 19.99
N GLN A 177 6.11 -11.74 19.11
CA GLN A 177 7.54 -11.63 19.31
C GLN A 177 8.05 -10.19 19.29
N GLN A 178 7.43 -9.30 18.51
CA GLN A 178 7.96 -7.96 18.30
C GLN A 178 6.86 -6.93 17.99
N THR A 179 7.24 -5.66 18.12
CA THR A 179 6.37 -4.53 17.84
C THR A 179 7.08 -3.56 16.90
N ALA A 180 6.41 -3.17 15.83
CA ALA A 180 6.79 -2.04 15.00
C ALA A 180 6.05 -0.78 15.47
N HIS A 181 6.78 0.32 15.62
CA HIS A 181 6.25 1.63 15.94
C HIS A 181 6.45 2.56 14.75
N ILE A 182 5.37 3.19 14.30
CA ILE A 182 5.36 4.04 13.12
C ILE A 182 4.78 5.40 13.48
N GLU A 183 5.53 6.46 13.19
CA GLU A 183 5.10 7.86 13.21
C GLU A 183 5.16 8.39 11.77
N PRO A 184 4.04 8.42 11.05
CA PRO A 184 4.01 8.95 9.68
C PRO A 184 4.18 10.47 9.67
N ASP A 185 4.93 10.98 8.68
CA ASP A 185 5.06 12.40 8.42
C ASP A 185 4.09 12.82 7.31
N ILE A 186 3.23 13.78 7.56
CA ILE A 186 2.34 14.33 6.52
C ILE A 186 3.11 15.40 5.75
N TRP A 187 3.38 15.13 4.47
CA TRP A 187 4.11 16.06 3.60
C TRP A 187 3.20 16.98 2.79
N LEU A 188 1.98 16.53 2.48
CA LEU A 188 0.93 17.31 1.81
C LEU A 188 -0.44 16.85 2.31
N THR A 189 -1.36 17.82 2.46
CA THR A 189 -2.78 17.60 2.83
C THR A 189 -3.66 18.45 1.96
#